data_c346f5940fbc2e1e3f87a10a973db619
#
_entry.id   c346f5940fbc2e1e3f87a10a973db619
#
_cell.length_a   1.000
_cell.length_b   1.000
_cell.length_c   1.000
_cell.angle_alpha   90.00
_cell.angle_beta   90.00
_cell.angle_gamma   90.00
#
_symmetry.space_group_name_H-M   'P 1'
#
loop_
_entity.id
_entity.type
_entity.pdbx_description
1 polymer ?
#
loop_
_entity_poly.entity_id
_entity_poly.type
_entity_poly.pdbx_seq_one_letter_code
_entity_poly.pdbx_strand_id
1 'polypeptide(L)'
;KYRNKTLCIICKDKQEIEYLQEHSLIINRFDVLDETKEMSNNKNIITTIINSKGVEFDMVVIPFANDNNYKTELDRNLLYVASTRALHNLCFIADKKPSRFLTKQNS
;
A
#
# COMPACT_ATOMS: atom_id res chain seq x y z
N LYS A 1 -23.67 1.37 4.44
CA LYS A 1 -22.72 1.54 5.50
C LYS A 1 -21.27 1.32 5.06
N TYR A 2 -21.09 0.57 4.00
CA TYR A 2 -19.73 0.38 3.48
C TYR A 2 -19.35 1.39 2.42
N ARG A 3 -20.28 2.22 1.99
CA ARG A 3 -19.99 3.14 0.91
C ARG A 3 -19.05 4.28 1.30
N ASN A 4 -18.82 4.46 2.60
CA ASN A 4 -17.91 5.50 3.07
C ASN A 4 -16.52 4.94 3.40
N LYS A 5 -16.32 3.66 3.17
CA LYS A 5 -15.02 3.05 3.45
C LYS A 5 -13.99 3.48 2.42
N THR A 6 -12.77 3.68 2.88
CA THR A 6 -11.67 4.07 2.02
C THR A 6 -10.75 2.88 1.78
N LEU A 7 -10.24 2.78 0.56
CA LEU A 7 -9.30 1.76 0.15
C LEU A 7 -8.03 2.44 -0.33
N CYS A 8 -6.90 2.00 0.20
CA CYS A 8 -5.62 2.55 -0.24
C CYS A 8 -4.68 1.45 -0.66
N ILE A 9 -4.07 1.63 -1.82
CA ILE A 9 -2.94 0.81 -2.24
C ILE A 9 -1.69 1.57 -1.85
N ILE A 10 -0.85 0.98 -1.00
CA ILE A 10 0.36 1.63 -0.53
C ILE A 10 1.56 0.92 -1.14
N CYS A 11 2.24 1.61 -2.03
CA CYS A 11 3.41 1.10 -2.73
C CYS A 11 4.69 1.53 -2.03
N LYS A 12 5.74 0.77 -2.24
CA LYS A 12 7.02 1.08 -1.60
C LYS A 12 7.56 2.40 -2.10
N ASP A 13 7.43 2.64 -3.42
CA ASP A 13 7.95 3.86 -4.02
C ASP A 13 7.11 4.23 -5.24
N LYS A 14 7.47 5.38 -5.83
CA LYS A 14 6.73 5.91 -6.96
C LYS A 14 6.83 5.01 -8.19
N GLN A 15 7.91 4.29 -8.34
CA GLN A 15 8.09 3.40 -9.49
C GLN A 15 7.04 2.30 -9.49
N GLU A 16 6.68 1.80 -8.34
CA GLU A 16 5.62 0.79 -8.27
C GLU A 16 4.27 1.36 -8.68
N ILE A 17 3.99 2.60 -8.30
CA ILE A 17 2.76 3.25 -8.72
C ILE A 17 2.73 3.34 -10.25
N GLU A 18 3.82 3.77 -10.85
CA GLU A 18 3.88 3.91 -12.31
C GLU A 18 3.72 2.57 -13.00
N TYR A 19 4.32 1.54 -12.46
CA TYR A 19 4.17 0.20 -13.01
C TYR A 19 2.70 -0.23 -13.03
N LEU A 20 2.00 -0.01 -11.91
CA LEU A 20 0.60 -0.40 -11.82
C LEU A 20 -0.26 0.43 -12.77
N GLN A 21 0.05 1.71 -12.92
CA GLN A 21 -0.70 2.56 -13.84
C GLN A 21 -0.57 2.09 -15.28
N GLU A 22 0.59 1.54 -15.63
CA GLU A 22 0.81 1.05 -16.99
C GLU A 22 0.20 -0.32 -17.24
N HIS A 23 0.07 -1.13 -16.18
CA HIS A 23 -0.30 -2.53 -16.36
C HIS A 23 -1.67 -2.88 -15.82
N SER A 24 -2.40 -1.92 -15.28
CA SER A 24 -3.71 -2.19 -14.70
C SER A 24 -4.67 -1.07 -15.01
N LEU A 25 -5.76 -1.40 -15.71
CA LEU A 25 -6.78 -0.41 -16.02
C LEU A 25 -7.53 0.03 -14.77
N ILE A 26 -7.63 -0.86 -13.78
CA ILE A 26 -8.36 -0.55 -12.57
C ILE A 26 -7.69 0.58 -11.80
N ILE A 27 -6.37 0.63 -11.84
CA ILE A 27 -5.60 1.64 -11.10
C ILE A 27 -5.92 3.06 -11.57
N ASN A 28 -6.40 3.20 -12.81
CA ASN A 28 -6.74 4.53 -13.30
C ASN A 28 -7.92 5.14 -12.57
N ARG A 29 -8.65 4.34 -11.80
CA ARG A 29 -9.76 4.84 -10.98
C ARG A 29 -9.31 5.27 -9.61
N PHE A 30 -8.04 5.10 -9.29
CA PHE A 30 -7.48 5.48 -8.01
C PHE A 30 -6.83 6.86 -8.13
N ASP A 31 -7.05 7.70 -7.14
CA ASP A 31 -6.37 9.00 -7.09
C ASP A 31 -5.02 8.82 -6.42
N VAL A 32 -4.01 9.46 -6.98
CA VAL A 32 -2.68 9.43 -6.40
C VAL A 32 -2.58 10.49 -5.31
N LEU A 33 -2.18 10.06 -4.12
CA LEU A 33 -1.89 10.97 -3.02
C LEU A 33 -0.39 11.16 -2.93
N ASP A 34 0.08 12.38 -3.14
CA ASP A 34 1.49 12.68 -3.01
C ASP A 34 1.65 13.97 -2.20
N GLU A 35 2.90 14.41 -2.05
CA GLU A 35 3.18 15.54 -1.16
C GLU A 35 2.64 16.87 -1.68
N THR A 36 2.22 16.92 -2.95
CA THR A 36 1.78 18.18 -3.55
C THR A 36 0.27 18.30 -3.62
N LYS A 37 -0.46 17.28 -3.22
CA LYS A 37 -1.92 17.25 -3.38
C LYS A 37 -2.61 17.10 -2.05
N GLU A 38 -3.78 17.73 -1.97
CA GLU A 38 -4.64 17.52 -0.82
C GLU A 38 -5.36 16.19 -0.97
N MET A 39 -5.84 15.69 0.15
CA MET A 39 -6.59 14.45 0.15
C MET A 39 -7.82 14.56 -0.72
N SER A 40 -7.99 13.64 -1.64
CA SER A 40 -9.10 13.60 -2.55
C SER A 40 -10.38 13.12 -1.85
N ASN A 41 -11.53 13.46 -2.42
CA ASN A 41 -12.79 12.89 -1.97
C ASN A 41 -13.01 11.48 -2.50
N ASN A 42 -12.15 11.01 -3.39
CA ASN A 42 -12.22 9.66 -3.89
C ASN A 42 -11.91 8.70 -2.75
N LYS A 43 -12.65 7.60 -2.68
CA LYS A 43 -12.44 6.60 -1.64
C LYS A 43 -11.42 5.56 -2.04
N ASN A 44 -10.90 5.65 -3.25
CA ASN A 44 -9.85 4.76 -3.76
C ASN A 44 -8.59 5.57 -3.99
N ILE A 45 -7.58 5.29 -3.18
CA ILE A 45 -6.34 6.07 -3.17
C ILE A 45 -5.15 5.14 -3.45
N ILE A 46 -4.16 5.65 -4.16
CA ILE A 46 -2.88 4.95 -4.28
C ILE A 46 -1.78 5.93 -3.90
N THR A 47 -0.82 5.45 -3.09
CA THR A 47 0.22 6.32 -2.59
C THR A 47 1.46 5.51 -2.27
N THR A 48 2.51 6.19 -1.84
CA THR A 48 3.73 5.54 -1.35
C THR A 48 3.71 5.48 0.17
N ILE A 49 4.59 4.64 0.73
CA ILE A 49 4.69 4.52 2.18
C ILE A 49 4.99 5.87 2.82
N ILE A 50 5.92 6.61 2.25
CA ILE A 50 6.31 7.90 2.81
C ILE A 50 5.15 8.87 2.80
N ASN A 51 4.39 8.92 1.73
CA ASN A 51 3.29 9.87 1.62
C ASN A 51 2.04 9.41 2.38
N SER A 52 2.02 8.17 2.86
CA SER A 52 0.90 7.67 3.64
C SER A 52 1.00 8.04 5.11
N LYS A 53 2.13 8.58 5.55
CA LYS A 53 2.33 8.90 6.96
C LYS A 53 1.32 9.93 7.41
N GLY A 54 0.69 9.67 8.53
CA GLY A 54 -0.30 10.58 9.08
C GLY A 54 -1.70 10.39 8.55
N VAL A 55 -1.89 9.47 7.61
CA VAL A 55 -3.22 9.22 7.03
C VAL A 55 -3.57 7.76 7.25
N GLU A 56 -4.84 7.50 7.58
CA GLU A 56 -5.31 6.14 7.78
C GLU A 56 -6.47 5.84 6.85
N PHE A 57 -6.61 4.56 6.52
CA PHE A 57 -7.63 4.10 5.58
C PHE A 57 -8.33 2.88 6.17
N ASP A 58 -9.58 2.67 5.78
CA ASP A 58 -10.31 1.50 6.27
C ASP A 58 -9.64 0.21 5.81
N MET A 59 -9.17 0.20 4.58
CA MET A 59 -8.59 -0.99 3.98
C MET A 59 -7.30 -0.60 3.27
N VAL A 60 -6.25 -1.38 3.50
CA VAL A 60 -4.95 -1.14 2.89
C VAL A 60 -4.50 -2.40 2.15
N VAL A 61 -4.03 -2.21 0.93
CA VAL A 61 -3.42 -3.26 0.13
C VAL A 61 -1.98 -2.87 -0.14
N ILE A 62 -1.06 -3.77 0.18
CA ILE A 62 0.36 -3.55 -0.07
C ILE A 62 0.81 -4.53 -1.14
N PRO A 63 0.99 -4.07 -2.38
CA PRO A 63 1.41 -4.93 -3.49
C PRO A 63 2.90 -5.18 -3.45
N PHE A 64 3.34 -6.17 -4.21
CA PHE A 64 4.76 -6.50 -4.35
C PHE A 64 5.41 -6.78 -2.99
N ALA A 65 4.67 -7.46 -2.11
CA ALA A 65 5.17 -7.79 -0.78
C ALA A 65 6.08 -9.01 -0.84
N ASN A 66 7.07 -8.94 -1.72
CA ASN A 66 7.99 -10.02 -2.04
C ASN A 66 9.25 -9.92 -1.21
N ASP A 67 9.91 -11.05 -1.01
CA ASP A 67 11.11 -11.07 -0.18
C ASP A 67 12.25 -10.24 -0.77
N ASN A 68 12.35 -10.18 -2.10
CA ASN A 68 13.38 -9.36 -2.71
C ASN A 68 13.09 -7.86 -2.63
N ASN A 69 11.87 -7.49 -2.30
CA ASN A 69 11.47 -6.09 -2.19
C ASN A 69 11.47 -5.60 -0.74
N TYR A 70 11.14 -6.48 0.20
CA TYR A 70 11.10 -6.16 1.62
C TYR A 70 11.92 -7.20 2.38
N LYS A 71 13.22 -6.97 2.53
CA LYS A 71 14.07 -7.94 3.20
C LYS A 71 15.08 -7.33 4.17
N THR A 72 15.37 -6.03 4.07
CA THR A 72 16.32 -5.39 4.98
C THR A 72 15.60 -4.86 6.20
N GLU A 73 16.37 -4.46 7.20
CA GLU A 73 15.79 -3.88 8.39
C GLU A 73 15.02 -2.61 8.07
N LEU A 74 15.56 -1.79 7.17
CA LEU A 74 14.86 -0.59 6.74
C LEU A 74 13.55 -0.96 6.04
N ASP A 75 13.58 -1.97 5.18
CA ASP A 75 12.38 -2.43 4.49
C ASP A 75 11.33 -2.89 5.48
N ARG A 76 11.77 -3.57 6.54
CA ARG A 76 10.84 -4.03 7.57
C ARG A 76 10.13 -2.86 8.23
N ASN A 77 10.90 -1.80 8.53
CA ASN A 77 10.32 -0.61 9.14
C ASN A 77 9.31 0.06 8.21
N LEU A 78 9.63 0.12 6.92
CA LEU A 78 8.71 0.69 5.95
C LEU A 78 7.42 -0.12 5.86
N LEU A 79 7.57 -1.45 5.83
CA LEU A 79 6.40 -2.32 5.77
C LEU A 79 5.53 -2.15 7.01
N TYR A 80 6.16 -1.99 8.16
CA TYR A 80 5.42 -1.77 9.40
C TYR A 80 4.63 -0.45 9.34
N VAL A 81 5.26 0.62 8.87
CA VAL A 81 4.58 1.91 8.75
C VAL A 81 3.36 1.78 7.86
N ALA A 82 3.53 1.15 6.69
CA ALA A 82 2.41 0.96 5.76
C ALA A 82 1.30 0.15 6.40
N SER A 83 1.66 -0.90 7.13
CA SER A 83 0.68 -1.78 7.75
C SER A 83 -0.17 -1.06 8.78
N THR A 84 0.42 -0.09 9.49
CA THR A 84 -0.31 0.63 10.52
C THR A 84 -1.27 1.67 9.95
N ARG A 85 -1.29 1.86 8.63
CA ARG A 85 -2.27 2.77 8.02
C ARG A 85 -3.64 2.15 7.92
N ALA A 86 -3.78 0.85 8.13
CA ALA A 86 -5.05 0.14 7.99
C ALA A 86 -5.82 0.18 9.30
N LEU A 87 -7.05 0.69 9.22
CA LEU A 87 -7.93 0.73 10.39
C LEU A 87 -8.63 -0.62 10.60
N HIS A 88 -9.01 -1.29 9.52
CA HIS A 88 -9.83 -2.50 9.63
C HIS A 88 -9.26 -3.71 8.89
N ASN A 89 -8.80 -3.51 7.68
CA ASN A 89 -8.37 -4.63 6.84
C ASN A 89 -7.03 -4.33 6.20
N LEU A 90 -6.15 -5.34 6.24
CA LEU A 90 -4.81 -5.22 5.68
C LEU A 90 -4.57 -6.44 4.80
N CYS A 91 -4.13 -6.21 3.57
CA CYS A 91 -3.88 -7.27 2.62
C CYS A 91 -2.50 -7.09 2.00
N PHE A 92 -1.70 -8.15 2.02
CA PHE A 92 -0.40 -8.17 1.34
C PHE A 92 -0.52 -9.01 0.08
N ILE A 93 0.00 -8.50 -1.03
CA ILE A 93 -0.01 -9.23 -2.29
C ILE A 93 1.42 -9.47 -2.74
N ALA A 94 1.77 -10.75 -2.88
CA ALA A 94 3.10 -11.15 -3.34
C ALA A 94 2.93 -11.95 -4.62
N ASP A 95 3.61 -11.52 -5.68
CA ASP A 95 3.60 -12.26 -6.95
C ASP A 95 4.85 -13.11 -7.10
N LYS A 96 5.70 -13.12 -6.09
CA LYS A 96 6.88 -13.96 -6.01
C LYS A 96 6.94 -14.47 -4.59
N LYS A 97 8.13 -14.96 -4.17
CA LYS A 97 8.27 -15.42 -2.80
C LYS A 97 7.89 -14.31 -1.82
N PRO A 98 6.94 -14.57 -0.91
CA PRO A 98 6.55 -13.53 0.04
C PRO A 98 7.69 -13.10 0.95
N SER A 99 7.62 -11.85 1.38
CA SER A 99 8.62 -11.30 2.27
C SER A 99 8.75 -12.16 3.54
N ARG A 100 9.98 -12.31 4.00
CA ARG A 100 10.26 -13.06 5.23
C ARG A 100 9.52 -12.49 6.43
N PHE A 101 9.19 -11.21 6.37
CA PHE A 101 8.51 -10.56 7.48
C PHE A 101 7.04 -10.96 7.56
N LEU A 102 6.48 -11.51 6.49
CA LEU A 102 5.09 -11.94 6.47
C LEU A 102 4.91 -13.37 6.96
N THR A 103 5.91 -14.20 6.75
CA THR A 103 5.77 -15.62 7.04
C THR A 103 5.79 -15.92 8.52
N LYS A 104 6.22 -15.00 9.33
CA LYS A 104 6.27 -15.23 10.78
C LYS A 104 4.90 -15.29 11.41
N GLN A 105 3.91 -14.83 10.70
CA GLN A 105 2.54 -14.84 11.22
C GLN A 105 2.04 -16.22 11.54
N ASN A 106 2.61 -17.21 10.89
CA ASN A 106 2.09 -18.56 10.98
C ASN A 106 2.65 -19.36 12.13
N SER A 107 3.60 -18.80 12.80
CA SER A 107 4.24 -19.52 13.90
C SER A 107 3.53 -19.27 15.20
#